data_76c0a6b1dff3a945c07856d982b46183
#
_entry.id   76c0a6b1dff3a945c07856d982b46183
#
_cell.length_a   1.000
_cell.length_b   1.000
_cell.length_c   1.000
_cell.angle_alpha   90.00
_cell.angle_beta   90.00
_cell.angle_gamma   90.00
#
_symmetry.space_group_name_H-M   'P 1'
#
loop_
_entity.id
_entity.type
_entity.pdbx_description
1 polymer ?
#
loop_
_entity_poly.entity_id
_entity_poly.type
_entity_poly.pdbx_seq_one_letter_code
_entity_poly.pdbx_strand_id
1 'polypeptide(L)'
;MAMLAAMSREVPPVDRVGGSSFAVHLAAAPEHIATFRHELRHWLQGLTLKPAQMHDILLAAGEAVTNAIEHGSRSDATQSVSVEAALHRETVTVVVSDGGRWIESTNAALTPTQHRGRGLFLMEGLADRLAIDGTDHGTRVTMHFDVPAAAGQRTGAPLSEPREC
;
A
#
# COMPACT_ATOMS: atom_id res chain seq x y z
N MET A 1 -12.14 32.68 -16.69
CA MET A 1 -12.12 32.40 -15.26
C MET A 1 -12.91 31.15 -15.02
N ALA A 2 -12.27 29.99 -15.00
CA ALA A 2 -12.90 28.72 -14.68
C ALA A 2 -12.22 28.20 -13.41
N MET A 3 -12.99 28.20 -12.34
CA MET A 3 -12.64 27.78 -10.99
C MET A 3 -12.66 26.25 -10.98
N LEU A 4 -11.49 25.61 -11.03
CA LEU A 4 -11.35 24.17 -10.91
C LEU A 4 -11.45 23.85 -9.42
N ALA A 5 -12.61 23.42 -8.98
CA ALA A 5 -12.84 22.94 -7.64
C ALA A 5 -12.10 21.61 -7.48
N ALA A 6 -10.99 21.62 -6.71
CA ALA A 6 -10.33 20.43 -6.24
C ALA A 6 -11.31 19.67 -5.35
N MET A 7 -11.86 18.57 -5.84
CA MET A 7 -12.58 17.61 -5.02
C MET A 7 -11.54 16.84 -4.20
N SER A 8 -11.20 17.37 -3.02
CA SER A 8 -10.56 16.59 -1.98
C SER A 8 -11.49 15.44 -1.61
N ARG A 9 -11.27 14.27 -2.16
CA ARG A 9 -11.86 13.05 -1.65
C ARG A 9 -11.11 12.72 -0.36
N GLU A 10 -11.74 13.05 0.73
CA GLU A 10 -11.36 12.60 2.06
C GLU A 10 -11.32 11.06 2.03
N VAL A 11 -10.11 10.49 2.06
CA VAL A 11 -9.94 9.04 2.23
C VAL A 11 -10.25 8.78 3.69
N PRO A 12 -11.29 7.99 4.02
CA PRO A 12 -11.62 7.72 5.41
C PRO A 12 -10.43 7.01 6.08
N PRO A 13 -10.18 7.30 7.38
CA PRO A 13 -9.20 6.54 8.14
C PRO A 13 -9.53 5.06 8.06
N VAL A 14 -8.49 4.22 7.97
CA VAL A 14 -8.65 2.76 7.92
C VAL A 14 -9.42 2.33 9.18
N ASP A 15 -10.73 2.12 9.05
CA ASP A 15 -11.58 1.72 10.16
C ASP A 15 -11.09 0.37 10.70
N ARG A 16 -10.69 0.35 11.96
CA ARG A 16 -10.26 -0.83 12.73
C ARG A 16 -11.43 -1.75 13.06
N VAL A 17 -12.34 -1.99 12.15
CA VAL A 17 -13.49 -2.87 12.38
C VAL A 17 -13.17 -4.27 11.88
N GLY A 18 -12.65 -5.11 12.77
CA GLY A 18 -12.71 -6.57 12.63
C GLY A 18 -11.78 -7.23 11.61
N GLY A 19 -10.78 -6.52 11.04
CA GLY A 19 -9.83 -7.04 10.06
C GLY A 19 -8.41 -7.16 10.61
N SER A 20 -7.57 -7.99 9.97
CA SER A 20 -6.14 -8.02 10.24
C SER A 20 -5.49 -6.71 9.78
N SER A 21 -4.72 -6.06 10.64
CA SER A 21 -4.04 -4.80 10.35
C SER A 21 -2.56 -4.86 10.71
N PHE A 22 -1.76 -4.07 9.99
CA PHE A 22 -0.33 -3.89 10.17
C PHE A 22 -0.04 -2.39 10.24
N ALA A 23 0.85 -1.97 11.13
CA ALA A 23 1.30 -0.59 11.20
C ALA A 23 2.74 -0.54 11.70
N VAL A 24 3.58 0.25 11.05
CA VAL A 24 4.97 0.47 11.44
C VAL A 24 5.39 1.91 11.16
N HIS A 25 6.24 2.45 12.03
CA HIS A 25 6.93 3.73 11.84
C HIS A 25 8.43 3.46 11.74
N LEU A 26 9.04 3.95 10.68
CA LEU A 26 10.46 3.76 10.36
C LEU A 26 11.17 5.10 10.37
N ALA A 27 12.40 5.16 10.91
CA ALA A 27 13.28 6.26 10.57
C ALA A 27 13.58 6.22 9.06
N ALA A 28 13.69 7.39 8.42
CA ALA A 28 13.89 7.48 6.98
C ALA A 28 15.34 7.16 6.59
N ALA A 29 15.75 5.91 6.85
CA ALA A 29 17.08 5.42 6.57
C ALA A 29 17.02 4.08 5.80
N PRO A 30 17.87 3.89 4.77
CA PRO A 30 17.81 2.71 3.88
C PRO A 30 17.94 1.37 4.60
N GLU A 31 18.65 1.32 5.72
CA GLU A 31 18.82 0.10 6.54
C GLU A 31 17.51 -0.46 7.09
N HIS A 32 16.47 0.36 7.22
CA HIS A 32 15.16 -0.08 7.71
C HIS A 32 14.28 -0.75 6.66
N ILE A 33 14.62 -0.64 5.37
CA ILE A 33 13.82 -1.24 4.28
C ILE A 33 13.76 -2.76 4.40
N ALA A 34 14.88 -3.41 4.74
CA ALA A 34 14.92 -4.86 4.88
C ALA A 34 14.06 -5.35 6.05
N THR A 35 14.12 -4.66 7.20
CA THR A 35 13.30 -4.96 8.38
C THR A 35 11.83 -4.78 8.06
N PHE A 36 11.45 -3.65 7.44
CA PHE A 36 10.09 -3.40 6.99
C PHE A 36 9.55 -4.52 6.09
N ARG A 37 10.33 -4.93 5.08
CA ARG A 37 9.91 -6.02 4.17
C ARG A 37 9.71 -7.34 4.90
N HIS A 38 10.53 -7.61 5.91
CA HIS A 38 10.39 -8.81 6.73
C HIS A 38 9.11 -8.79 7.57
N GLU A 39 8.82 -7.68 8.24
CA GLU A 39 7.63 -7.51 9.08
C GLU A 39 6.34 -7.54 8.24
N LEU A 40 6.32 -6.84 7.10
CA LEU A 40 5.18 -6.86 6.19
C LEU A 40 4.94 -8.28 5.66
N ARG A 41 5.99 -9.00 5.27
CA ARG A 41 5.89 -10.40 4.82
C ARG A 41 5.30 -11.29 5.90
N HIS A 42 5.75 -11.13 7.14
CA HIS A 42 5.22 -11.91 8.26
C HIS A 42 3.72 -11.68 8.47
N TRP A 43 3.28 -10.44 8.41
CA TRP A 43 1.87 -10.10 8.49
C TRP A 43 1.06 -10.69 7.31
N LEU A 44 1.56 -10.55 6.06
CA LEU A 44 0.91 -11.10 4.88
C LEU A 44 0.79 -12.63 4.90
N GLN A 45 1.75 -13.33 5.51
CA GLN A 45 1.71 -14.79 5.69
C GLN A 45 0.56 -15.23 6.61
N GLY A 46 0.11 -14.37 7.49
CA GLY A 46 -1.09 -14.58 8.32
C GLY A 46 -2.41 -14.43 7.55
N LEU A 47 -2.36 -13.92 6.32
CA LEU A 47 -3.52 -13.76 5.44
C LEU A 47 -3.60 -14.92 4.45
N THR A 48 -4.82 -15.24 3.99
CA THR A 48 -5.04 -16.26 2.96
C THR A 48 -4.81 -15.66 1.57
N LEU A 49 -3.53 -15.46 1.21
CA LEU A 49 -3.11 -14.89 -0.08
C LEU A 49 -2.45 -15.94 -0.97
N LYS A 50 -2.61 -15.78 -2.29
CA LYS A 50 -1.79 -16.51 -3.25
C LYS A 50 -0.36 -15.99 -3.22
N PRO A 51 0.67 -16.84 -3.50
CA PRO A 51 2.07 -16.40 -3.51
C PRO A 51 2.34 -15.19 -4.42
N ALA A 52 1.70 -15.13 -5.59
CA ALA A 52 1.81 -14.00 -6.50
C ALA A 52 1.27 -12.70 -5.89
N GLN A 53 0.10 -12.72 -5.25
CA GLN A 53 -0.49 -11.56 -4.57
C GLN A 53 0.42 -11.04 -3.45
N MET A 54 0.97 -11.94 -2.64
CA MET A 54 1.93 -11.56 -1.60
C MET A 54 3.18 -10.92 -2.21
N HIS A 55 3.70 -11.47 -3.30
CA HIS A 55 4.85 -10.93 -4.01
C HIS A 55 4.58 -9.51 -4.52
N ASP A 56 3.46 -9.29 -5.17
CA ASP A 56 3.06 -8.02 -5.76
C ASP A 56 2.90 -6.93 -4.69
N ILE A 57 2.24 -7.26 -3.56
CA ILE A 57 2.09 -6.35 -2.43
C ILE A 57 3.46 -5.98 -1.83
N LEU A 58 4.34 -6.97 -1.59
CA LEU A 58 5.67 -6.75 -1.03
C LEU A 58 6.54 -5.89 -1.94
N LEU A 59 6.45 -6.11 -3.26
CA LEU A 59 7.24 -5.35 -4.23
C LEU A 59 6.75 -3.91 -4.30
N ALA A 60 5.45 -3.69 -4.50
CA ALA A 60 4.88 -2.35 -4.60
C ALA A 60 5.06 -1.53 -3.30
N ALA A 61 4.81 -2.14 -2.13
CA ALA A 61 5.02 -1.48 -0.85
C ALA A 61 6.51 -1.17 -0.61
N GLY A 62 7.42 -2.07 -1.02
CA GLY A 62 8.86 -1.85 -0.96
C GLY A 62 9.30 -0.66 -1.80
N GLU A 63 8.77 -0.49 -3.00
CA GLU A 63 9.05 0.66 -3.87
C GLU A 63 8.50 1.97 -3.25
N ALA A 64 7.28 1.94 -2.70
CA ALA A 64 6.69 3.10 -2.04
C ALA A 64 7.54 3.57 -0.84
N VAL A 65 8.00 2.65 0.01
CA VAL A 65 8.87 2.97 1.16
C VAL A 65 10.24 3.47 0.71
N THR A 66 10.83 2.86 -0.31
CA THR A 66 12.10 3.32 -0.89
C THR A 66 11.98 4.75 -1.41
N ASN A 67 10.90 5.04 -2.15
CA ASN A 67 10.63 6.40 -2.65
C ASN A 67 10.42 7.40 -1.51
N ALA A 68 9.71 7.02 -0.46
CA ALA A 68 9.49 7.86 0.72
C ALA A 68 10.81 8.20 1.44
N ILE A 69 11.71 7.24 1.58
CA ILE A 69 13.03 7.45 2.19
C ILE A 69 13.94 8.29 1.30
N GLU A 70 14.10 7.93 0.03
CA GLU A 70 15.09 8.55 -0.86
C GLU A 70 14.66 9.93 -1.35
N HIS A 71 13.36 10.12 -1.60
CA HIS A 71 12.82 11.31 -2.24
C HIS A 71 12.00 12.18 -1.30
N GLY A 72 11.14 11.58 -0.49
CA GLY A 72 10.33 12.28 0.48
C GLY A 72 11.19 12.87 1.60
N SER A 73 11.87 12.03 2.31
CA SER A 73 12.68 12.41 3.46
C SER A 73 14.14 12.74 3.12
N ARG A 74 14.55 12.62 1.85
CA ARG A 74 15.93 12.81 1.37
C ARG A 74 16.98 12.05 2.17
N SER A 75 16.63 10.84 2.63
CA SER A 75 17.43 10.01 3.54
C SER A 75 17.83 10.72 4.84
N ASP A 76 17.02 11.67 5.30
CA ASP A 76 17.19 12.30 6.60
C ASP A 76 16.59 11.40 7.68
N ALA A 77 17.45 10.70 8.42
CA ALA A 77 17.03 9.76 9.47
C ALA A 77 16.29 10.41 10.66
N THR A 78 16.25 11.73 10.75
CA THR A 78 15.43 12.45 11.73
C THR A 78 13.96 12.50 11.34
N GLN A 79 13.66 12.25 10.07
CA GLN A 79 12.30 12.12 9.56
C GLN A 79 11.82 10.67 9.67
N SER A 80 10.53 10.48 9.59
CA SER A 80 9.91 9.17 9.68
C SER A 80 9.02 8.88 8.49
N VAL A 81 8.95 7.60 8.13
CA VAL A 81 8.00 7.05 7.17
C VAL A 81 7.04 6.17 7.95
N SER A 82 5.75 6.38 7.76
CA SER A 82 4.72 5.50 8.32
C SER A 82 4.15 4.60 7.25
N VAL A 83 3.94 3.34 7.60
CA VAL A 83 3.27 2.36 6.75
C VAL A 83 2.12 1.74 7.51
N GLU A 84 0.95 1.77 6.93
CA GLU A 84 -0.24 1.11 7.43
C GLU A 84 -0.76 0.14 6.38
N ALA A 85 -1.18 -1.05 6.79
CA ALA A 85 -1.87 -1.97 5.89
C ALA A 85 -3.04 -2.65 6.60
N ALA A 86 -4.08 -2.96 5.86
CA ALA A 86 -5.24 -3.67 6.39
C ALA A 86 -5.89 -4.52 5.30
N LEU A 87 -6.37 -5.69 5.71
CA LEU A 87 -7.28 -6.50 4.90
C LEU A 87 -8.72 -6.16 5.31
N HIS A 88 -9.49 -5.65 4.38
CA HIS A 88 -10.92 -5.47 4.54
C HIS A 88 -11.66 -6.23 3.44
N ARG A 89 -12.48 -7.21 3.85
CA ARG A 89 -13.15 -8.12 2.89
C ARG A 89 -12.13 -8.81 1.98
N GLU A 90 -12.12 -8.46 0.71
CA GLU A 90 -11.28 -9.03 -0.33
C GLU A 90 -10.30 -7.98 -0.91
N THR A 91 -9.94 -6.97 -0.13
CA THR A 91 -8.99 -5.93 -0.56
C THR A 91 -7.95 -5.69 0.54
N VAL A 92 -6.68 -5.85 0.19
CA VAL A 92 -5.56 -5.36 0.99
C VAL A 92 -5.28 -3.93 0.58
N THR A 93 -5.34 -3.01 1.55
CA THR A 93 -4.96 -1.61 1.36
C THR A 93 -3.62 -1.38 2.05
N VAL A 94 -2.68 -0.78 1.34
CA VAL A 94 -1.39 -0.34 1.90
C VAL A 94 -1.27 1.16 1.73
N VAL A 95 -0.94 1.86 2.81
CA VAL A 95 -0.74 3.30 2.84
C VAL A 95 0.68 3.59 3.31
N VAL A 96 1.45 4.31 2.52
CA VAL A 96 2.79 4.80 2.88
C VAL A 96 2.74 6.32 2.95
N SER A 97 3.17 6.89 4.07
CA SER A 97 3.18 8.34 4.27
C SER A 97 4.54 8.81 4.77
N ASP A 98 5.02 9.91 4.21
CA ASP A 98 6.22 10.61 4.64
C ASP A 98 5.95 12.11 4.84
N GLY A 99 6.80 12.79 5.59
CA GLY A 99 6.75 14.23 5.82
C GLY A 99 7.51 15.06 4.78
N GLY A 100 8.00 14.44 3.71
CA GLY A 100 8.77 15.11 2.67
C GLY A 100 7.90 15.79 1.63
N ARG A 101 8.56 16.40 0.66
CA ARG A 101 7.89 17.08 -0.44
C ARG A 101 7.78 16.18 -1.66
N TRP A 102 6.56 15.99 -2.18
CA TRP A 102 6.36 15.35 -3.47
C TRP A 102 6.92 16.23 -4.59
N ILE A 103 7.87 15.70 -5.35
CA ILE A 103 8.36 16.34 -6.58
C ILE A 103 7.69 15.61 -7.74
N GLU A 104 6.68 16.24 -8.31
CA GLU A 104 6.06 15.76 -9.53
C GLU A 104 7.14 15.66 -10.61
N SER A 105 7.32 14.48 -11.16
CA SER A 105 8.27 14.29 -12.28
C SER A 105 7.64 14.89 -13.53
N THR A 106 7.76 16.22 -13.68
CA THR A 106 7.36 16.90 -14.89
C THR A 106 8.24 16.39 -16.03
N ASN A 107 7.65 15.58 -16.92
CA ASN A 107 8.06 15.32 -18.30
C ASN A 107 9.56 15.49 -18.63
N ALA A 108 10.44 14.82 -17.93
CA ALA A 108 11.77 14.61 -18.45
C ALA A 108 11.72 13.37 -19.33
N ALA A 109 12.00 13.56 -20.62
CA ALA A 109 12.19 12.49 -21.59
C ALA A 109 12.93 11.32 -20.91
N LEU A 110 12.29 10.15 -20.91
CA LEU A 110 12.79 8.94 -20.31
C LEU A 110 14.20 8.61 -20.79
N THR A 111 15.20 9.10 -20.08
CA THR A 111 16.55 8.57 -20.24
C THR A 111 16.63 7.27 -19.44
N PRO A 112 17.17 6.18 -20.01
CA PRO A 112 17.16 4.84 -19.40
C PRO A 112 17.86 4.71 -18.05
N THR A 113 18.48 5.77 -17.54
CA THR A 113 19.32 5.80 -16.34
C THR A 113 18.68 6.44 -15.12
N GLN A 114 17.45 6.94 -15.20
CA GLN A 114 16.80 7.52 -14.05
C GLN A 114 15.88 6.50 -13.37
N HIS A 115 16.29 6.01 -12.21
CA HIS A 115 15.53 5.08 -11.34
C HIS A 115 14.16 5.60 -10.88
N ARG A 116 13.89 6.91 -11.04
CA ARG A 116 12.67 7.60 -10.59
C ARG A 116 11.37 7.20 -11.29
N GLY A 117 11.43 6.65 -12.51
CA GLY A 117 10.22 6.22 -13.23
C GLY A 117 9.82 4.77 -12.97
N ARG A 118 10.76 3.93 -12.52
CA ARG A 118 10.52 2.50 -12.38
C ARG A 118 9.62 2.16 -11.20
N GLY A 119 9.85 2.78 -10.04
CA GLY A 119 9.08 2.49 -8.83
C GLY A 119 7.61 2.84 -8.99
N LEU A 120 7.30 4.01 -9.57
CA LEU A 120 5.94 4.43 -9.84
C LEU A 120 5.27 3.49 -10.86
N PHE A 121 5.95 3.17 -11.95
CA PHE A 121 5.45 2.24 -12.97
C PHE A 121 5.19 0.84 -12.41
N LEU A 122 6.05 0.35 -11.49
CA LEU A 122 5.84 -0.92 -10.80
C LEU A 122 4.61 -0.86 -9.89
N MET A 123 4.45 0.19 -9.11
CA MET A 123 3.27 0.36 -8.25
C MET A 123 1.98 0.41 -9.06
N GLU A 124 1.97 1.16 -10.19
CA GLU A 124 0.82 1.23 -11.11
C GLU A 124 0.51 -0.11 -11.77
N GLY A 125 1.53 -0.91 -12.08
CA GLY A 125 1.35 -2.22 -12.72
C GLY A 125 0.96 -3.35 -11.76
N LEU A 126 1.24 -3.20 -10.47
CA LEU A 126 1.02 -4.25 -9.47
C LEU A 126 -0.24 -4.02 -8.62
N ALA A 127 -0.58 -2.76 -8.34
CA ALA A 127 -1.78 -2.42 -7.57
C ALA A 127 -3.00 -2.31 -8.50
N ASP A 128 -4.15 -2.80 -8.05
CA ASP A 128 -5.41 -2.64 -8.77
C ASP A 128 -5.89 -1.18 -8.78
N ARG A 129 -5.54 -0.43 -7.73
CA ARG A 129 -5.77 1.02 -7.63
C ARG A 129 -4.60 1.67 -6.90
N LEU A 130 -4.13 2.79 -7.44
CA LEU A 130 -3.08 3.62 -6.86
C LEU A 130 -3.58 5.06 -6.75
N ALA A 131 -3.38 5.68 -5.61
CA ALA A 131 -3.57 7.11 -5.39
C ALA A 131 -2.33 7.69 -4.73
N ILE A 132 -1.90 8.87 -5.21
CA ILE A 132 -0.76 9.60 -4.65
C ILE A 132 -1.23 11.01 -4.35
N ASP A 133 -1.21 11.36 -3.07
CA ASP A 133 -1.55 12.69 -2.57
C ASP A 133 -0.26 13.35 -2.07
N GLY A 134 0.25 14.28 -2.87
CA GLY A 134 1.46 15.03 -2.55
C GLY A 134 1.14 16.47 -2.18
N THR A 135 1.74 16.94 -1.10
CA THR A 135 1.68 18.33 -0.65
C THR A 135 3.09 18.86 -0.38
N ASP A 136 3.20 20.16 -0.06
CA ASP A 136 4.48 20.73 0.40
C ASP A 136 4.92 20.19 1.77
N HIS A 137 4.06 19.47 2.48
CA HIS A 137 4.25 18.99 3.84
C HIS A 137 4.27 17.47 3.97
N GLY A 138 4.13 16.74 2.86
CA GLY A 138 4.19 15.29 2.89
C GLY A 138 3.59 14.64 1.66
N THR A 139 3.90 13.36 1.52
CA THR A 139 3.34 12.51 0.48
C THR A 139 2.62 11.34 1.12
N ARG A 140 1.48 10.98 0.56
CA ARG A 140 0.73 9.79 0.91
C ARG A 140 0.49 8.95 -0.35
N VAL A 141 0.97 7.72 -0.34
CA VAL A 141 0.75 6.73 -1.40
C VAL A 141 -0.22 5.69 -0.88
N THR A 142 -1.36 5.52 -1.53
CA THR A 142 -2.38 4.54 -1.19
C THR A 142 -2.51 3.53 -2.33
N MET A 143 -2.31 2.25 -2.01
CA MET A 143 -2.39 1.12 -2.94
C MET A 143 -3.47 0.15 -2.49
N HIS A 144 -4.29 -0.31 -3.41
CA HIS A 144 -5.31 -1.34 -3.16
C HIS A 144 -5.00 -2.55 -4.02
N PHE A 145 -5.08 -3.73 -3.40
CA PHE A 145 -4.88 -5.03 -4.06
C PHE A 145 -6.14 -5.87 -3.82
N ASP A 146 -6.81 -6.23 -4.88
CA ASP A 146 -7.99 -7.10 -4.80
C ASP A 146 -7.52 -8.55 -4.66
N VAL A 147 -7.87 -9.16 -3.56
CA VAL A 147 -7.42 -10.49 -3.13
C VAL A 147 -8.65 -11.38 -2.92
N PRO A 148 -9.33 -11.80 -4.01
CA PRO A 148 -10.54 -12.59 -3.88
C PRO A 148 -10.27 -13.84 -3.05
N ALA A 149 -11.17 -14.15 -2.11
CA ALA A 149 -11.09 -15.32 -1.28
C ALA A 149 -10.85 -16.57 -2.14
N ALA A 150 -9.92 -17.42 -1.75
CA ALA A 150 -9.72 -18.69 -2.44
C ALA A 150 -11.07 -19.42 -2.48
N ALA A 151 -11.57 -19.71 -3.68
CA ALA A 151 -12.83 -20.42 -3.89
C ALA A 151 -12.78 -21.78 -3.17
N GLY A 152 -13.28 -21.86 -1.93
CA GLY A 152 -13.19 -23.08 -1.13
C GLY A 152 -13.75 -23.01 0.28
N GLN A 153 -14.06 -21.84 0.81
CA GLN A 153 -14.73 -21.74 2.12
C GLN A 153 -16.17 -21.23 1.95
N ARG A 154 -17.00 -22.02 1.28
CA ARG A 154 -18.42 -21.95 1.51
C ARG A 154 -18.64 -22.51 2.91
N THR A 155 -18.89 -21.65 3.87
CA THR A 155 -19.43 -22.01 5.18
C THR A 155 -20.62 -22.93 4.95
N GLY A 156 -20.52 -24.18 5.44
CA GLY A 156 -21.56 -25.18 5.28
C GLY A 156 -22.87 -24.62 5.82
N ALA A 157 -23.89 -24.57 4.96
CA ALA A 157 -25.25 -24.44 5.39
C ALA A 157 -25.58 -25.60 6.32
N PRO A 158 -26.28 -25.40 7.45
CA PRO A 158 -26.70 -26.51 8.28
C PRO A 158 -27.63 -27.41 7.47
N LEU A 159 -27.27 -28.69 7.42
CA LEU A 159 -28.13 -29.74 6.88
C LEU A 159 -29.46 -29.70 7.66
N SER A 160 -30.55 -29.33 7.01
CA SER A 160 -31.86 -29.51 7.51
C SER A 160 -32.14 -31.00 7.65
N GLU A 161 -32.37 -31.47 8.87
CA GLU A 161 -32.78 -32.82 9.15
C GLU A 161 -34.14 -33.14 8.46
N PRO A 162 -34.27 -34.34 7.88
CA PRO A 162 -35.55 -34.77 7.36
C PRO A 162 -36.50 -35.04 8.55
N ARG A 163 -37.66 -34.40 8.56
CA ARG A 163 -38.73 -34.77 9.46
C ARG A 163 -39.28 -36.12 9.00
N GLU A 164 -39.11 -37.11 9.84
CA GLU A 164 -39.86 -38.35 9.71
C GLU A 164 -41.34 -38.11 10.08
N CYS A 165 -42.18 -38.72 9.24
CA CYS A 165 -43.62 -38.84 9.45
C CYS A 165 -43.92 -40.10 10.28
#